data_8acae15bd7986e6357994e4e96781dfe
#
_entry.id   8acae15bd7986e6357994e4e96781dfe
#
_cell.length_a   1.000
_cell.length_b   1.000
_cell.length_c   1.000
_cell.angle_alpha   90.00
_cell.angle_beta   90.00
_cell.angle_gamma   90.00
#
_symmetry.space_group_name_H-M   'P 1'
#
loop_
_entity.id
_entity.type
_entity.pdbx_description
1 polymer ?
#
loop_
_entity_poly.entity_id
_entity_poly.type
_entity_poly.pdbx_seq_one_letter_code
_entity_poly.pdbx_strand_id
1 'polypeptide(L)'
;MAVLVHITSIENEAAIKRAGIKPGYRNVVFFMPHMKDCFISHQWARELKRFGIKNFAAVDFKIPDDEEIWFGKYHLQHEKMELNKAISLFMNAEDKLGYEFFIDRKIEPREIIKIRKIPKPMGWRYQPHAHGKKPCPCPRCLQAGGYKTKKLKVSQ
;
A
#
# COMPACT_ATOMS: atom_id res chain seq x y z
N MET A 1 -15.35 -9.90 10.58
CA MET A 1 -14.73 -9.17 9.44
C MET A 1 -13.54 -8.36 9.92
N ALA A 2 -12.40 -8.59 9.30
CA ALA A 2 -11.18 -7.83 9.61
C ALA A 2 -11.28 -6.38 9.16
N VAL A 3 -10.65 -5.48 9.89
CA VAL A 3 -10.48 -4.10 9.45
C VAL A 3 -9.28 -4.02 8.52
N LEU A 4 -9.48 -3.38 7.39
CA LEU A 4 -8.48 -3.19 6.33
C LEU A 4 -8.13 -1.71 6.24
N VAL A 5 -6.93 -1.40 5.78
CA VAL A 5 -6.41 -0.03 5.68
C VAL A 5 -5.93 0.23 4.26
N HIS A 6 -6.49 1.25 3.63
CA HIS A 6 -5.99 1.82 2.38
C HIS A 6 -5.30 3.15 2.67
N ILE A 7 -4.09 3.33 2.17
CA ILE A 7 -3.33 4.57 2.33
C ILE A 7 -3.42 5.40 1.05
N THR A 8 -3.74 6.68 1.21
CA THR A 8 -3.90 7.60 0.08
C THR A 8 -3.53 9.03 0.48
N SER A 9 -3.63 9.97 -0.46
CA SER A 9 -3.49 11.39 -0.14
C SER A 9 -4.71 11.89 0.65
N ILE A 10 -4.45 12.76 1.62
CA ILE A 10 -5.53 13.42 2.39
C ILE A 10 -6.46 14.24 1.46
N GLU A 11 -5.96 14.70 0.34
CA GLU A 11 -6.74 15.45 -0.66
C GLU A 11 -7.89 14.62 -1.25
N ASN A 12 -7.80 13.29 -1.18
CA ASN A 12 -8.83 12.39 -1.68
C ASN A 12 -9.98 12.15 -0.68
N GLU A 13 -9.87 12.68 0.55
CA GLU A 13 -10.82 12.39 1.63
C GLU A 13 -12.28 12.68 1.23
N ALA A 14 -12.55 13.87 0.72
CA ALA A 14 -13.90 14.29 0.34
C ALA A 14 -14.48 13.40 -0.78
N ALA A 15 -13.66 13.08 -1.78
CA ALA A 15 -14.07 12.21 -2.88
C ALA A 15 -14.35 10.78 -2.40
N ILE A 16 -13.53 10.26 -1.48
CA ILE A 16 -13.68 8.92 -0.91
C ILE A 16 -14.94 8.84 -0.05
N LYS A 17 -15.22 9.83 0.78
CA LYS A 17 -16.46 9.88 1.57
C LYS A 17 -17.70 9.82 0.67
N ARG A 18 -17.68 10.51 -0.45
CA ARG A 18 -18.80 10.60 -1.38
C ARG A 18 -18.94 9.38 -2.28
N ALA A 19 -17.84 8.89 -2.81
CA ALA A 19 -17.84 7.93 -3.91
C ALA A 19 -17.12 6.60 -3.60
N GLY A 20 -16.54 6.44 -2.41
CA GLY A 20 -15.73 5.26 -2.08
C GLY A 20 -14.31 5.32 -2.64
N ILE A 21 -13.57 4.23 -2.49
CA ILE A 21 -12.19 4.12 -3.00
C ILE A 21 -12.26 3.51 -4.40
N LYS A 22 -11.92 4.31 -5.40
CA LYS A 22 -11.85 3.85 -6.80
C LYS A 22 -10.53 3.14 -7.08
N PRO A 23 -10.52 2.10 -7.93
CA PRO A 23 -9.28 1.52 -8.42
C PRO A 23 -8.38 2.60 -9.04
N GLY A 24 -7.11 2.56 -8.68
CA GLY A 24 -6.10 3.50 -9.14
C GLY A 24 -5.00 2.81 -9.93
N TYR A 25 -3.77 2.89 -9.46
CA TYR A 25 -2.63 2.25 -10.10
C TYR A 25 -2.87 0.75 -10.32
N ARG A 26 -2.58 0.26 -11.52
CA ARG A 26 -2.87 -1.11 -11.98
C ARG A 26 -4.35 -1.49 -11.96
N ASN A 27 -5.24 -0.51 -11.91
CA ASN A 27 -6.69 -0.69 -11.89
C ASN A 27 -7.20 -1.53 -10.71
N VAL A 28 -6.55 -1.41 -9.57
CA VAL A 28 -6.88 -2.11 -8.33
C VAL A 28 -6.85 -1.17 -7.13
N VAL A 29 -7.44 -1.61 -6.02
CA VAL A 29 -7.33 -0.95 -4.72
C VAL A 29 -6.38 -1.78 -3.85
N PHE A 30 -5.24 -1.18 -3.47
CA PHE A 30 -4.30 -1.79 -2.55
C PHE A 30 -4.70 -1.53 -1.10
N PHE A 31 -4.49 -2.50 -0.24
CA PHE A 31 -4.77 -2.37 1.18
C PHE A 31 -3.90 -3.33 2.01
N MET A 32 -3.94 -3.16 3.32
CA MET A 32 -3.32 -4.04 4.30
C MET A 32 -4.31 -4.35 5.43
N PRO A 33 -4.18 -5.48 6.09
CA PRO A 33 -4.90 -5.69 7.34
C PRO A 33 -4.49 -4.64 8.38
N HIS A 34 -5.45 -4.12 9.13
CA HIS A 34 -5.16 -3.23 10.25
C HIS A 34 -4.50 -4.02 11.38
N MET A 35 -3.33 -3.59 11.79
CA MET A 35 -2.57 -4.19 12.87
C MET A 35 -2.26 -3.15 13.95
N LYS A 36 -2.03 -3.61 15.17
CA LYS A 36 -1.54 -2.74 16.27
C LYS A 36 -0.22 -2.08 15.91
N ASP A 37 0.66 -2.81 15.23
CA ASP A 37 1.88 -2.27 14.69
C ASP A 37 1.58 -1.50 13.39
N CYS A 38 1.51 -0.18 13.51
CA CYS A 38 1.29 0.71 12.37
C CYS A 38 2.39 0.63 11.33
N PHE A 39 3.61 0.24 11.70
CA PHE A 39 4.69 0.04 10.75
C PHE A 39 4.33 -1.03 9.72
N ILE A 40 3.65 -2.08 10.15
CA ILE A 40 3.20 -3.16 9.26
C ILE A 40 1.97 -2.75 8.46
N SER A 41 0.92 -2.24 9.12
CA SER A 41 -0.33 -1.87 8.41
C SER A 41 -0.16 -0.67 7.47
N HIS A 42 0.80 0.20 7.72
CA HIS A 42 1.11 1.35 6.87
C HIS A 42 2.44 1.21 6.10
N GLN A 43 2.95 0.00 5.97
CA GLN A 43 4.30 -0.23 5.43
C GLN A 43 4.54 0.36 4.04
N TRP A 44 3.50 0.52 3.22
CA TRP A 44 3.61 1.06 1.86
C TRP A 44 3.51 2.59 1.78
N ALA A 45 3.20 3.28 2.89
CA ALA A 45 3.08 4.74 2.88
C ALA A 45 4.36 5.44 2.42
N ARG A 46 5.51 4.90 2.78
CA ARG A 46 6.81 5.45 2.40
C ARG A 46 7.06 5.37 0.88
N GLU A 47 6.57 4.31 0.24
CA GLU A 47 6.66 4.19 -1.22
C GLU A 47 5.73 5.18 -1.93
N LEU A 48 4.55 5.45 -1.37
CA LEU A 48 3.62 6.43 -1.92
C LEU A 48 4.20 7.85 -1.90
N LYS A 49 5.04 8.19 -0.93
CA LYS A 49 5.75 9.47 -0.89
C LYS A 49 6.58 9.71 -2.15
N ARG A 50 7.09 8.67 -2.77
CA ARG A 50 7.85 8.76 -4.02
C ARG A 50 7.02 9.19 -5.21
N PHE A 51 5.70 9.02 -5.14
CA PHE A 51 4.75 9.46 -6.17
C PHE A 51 4.24 10.89 -5.93
N GLY A 52 4.89 11.64 -5.03
CA GLY A 52 4.57 13.04 -4.77
C GLY A 52 3.47 13.27 -3.74
N ILE A 53 2.98 12.23 -3.08
CA ILE A 53 2.01 12.39 -1.99
C ILE A 53 2.75 12.99 -0.78
N LYS A 54 2.28 14.13 -0.31
CA LYS A 54 2.90 14.85 0.82
C LYS A 54 2.20 14.59 2.14
N ASN A 55 0.87 14.55 2.12
CA ASN A 55 0.03 14.34 3.30
C ASN A 55 -0.82 13.10 3.09
N PHE A 56 -0.82 12.22 4.08
CA PHE A 56 -1.43 10.89 3.97
C PHE A 56 -2.70 10.78 4.80
N ALA A 57 -3.65 10.03 4.29
CA ALA A 57 -4.80 9.53 5.02
C ALA A 57 -4.82 8.00 5.00
N ALA A 58 -5.26 7.41 6.08
CA ALA A 58 -5.60 6.01 6.18
C ALA A 58 -7.11 5.86 6.15
N VAL A 59 -7.61 5.06 5.24
CA VAL A 59 -9.02 4.74 5.11
C VAL A 59 -9.24 3.34 5.66
N ASP A 60 -9.90 3.26 6.81
CA ASP A 60 -10.28 1.98 7.42
C ASP A 60 -11.60 1.53 6.81
N PHE A 61 -11.66 0.28 6.35
CA PHE A 61 -12.83 -0.30 5.70
C PHE A 61 -12.95 -1.80 5.99
N LYS A 62 -14.10 -2.38 5.63
CA LYS A 62 -14.36 -3.82 5.74
C LYS A 62 -15.01 -4.33 4.46
N ILE A 63 -14.61 -5.51 4.05
CA ILE A 63 -15.26 -6.31 3.00
C ILE A 63 -15.54 -7.70 3.55
N PRO A 64 -16.41 -8.50 2.90
CA PRO A 64 -16.68 -9.86 3.35
C PRO A 64 -15.43 -10.72 3.47
N ASP A 65 -15.38 -11.58 4.49
CA ASP A 65 -14.23 -12.46 4.76
C ASP A 65 -13.99 -13.50 3.67
N ASP A 66 -15.03 -13.87 2.95
CA ASP A 66 -15.04 -14.82 1.85
C ASP A 66 -14.85 -14.16 0.47
N GLU A 67 -14.67 -12.84 0.44
CA GLU A 67 -14.43 -12.14 -0.83
C GLU A 67 -13.06 -12.47 -1.38
N GLU A 68 -13.01 -12.78 -2.68
CA GLU A 68 -11.74 -13.07 -3.35
C GLU A 68 -10.92 -11.81 -3.59
N ILE A 69 -9.68 -11.86 -3.15
CA ILE A 69 -8.68 -10.79 -3.32
C ILE A 69 -7.38 -11.36 -3.86
N TRP A 70 -6.50 -10.51 -4.30
CA TRP A 70 -5.15 -10.89 -4.68
C TRP A 70 -4.18 -10.68 -3.51
N PHE A 71 -3.32 -11.66 -3.30
CA PHE A 71 -2.35 -11.66 -2.21
C PHE A 71 -1.01 -12.23 -2.67
N GLY A 72 0.08 -11.59 -2.25
CA GLY A 72 1.43 -12.04 -2.54
C GLY A 72 2.48 -11.03 -2.10
N LYS A 73 3.74 -11.42 -2.21
CA LYS A 73 4.86 -10.49 -2.00
C LYS A 73 5.13 -9.66 -3.24
N TYR A 74 5.53 -8.42 -3.01
CA TYR A 74 6.00 -7.52 -4.06
C TYR A 74 7.06 -8.19 -4.94
N HIS A 75 6.94 -8.04 -6.25
CA HIS A 75 7.76 -8.70 -7.29
C HIS A 75 7.62 -10.22 -7.41
N LEU A 76 6.80 -10.86 -6.58
CA LEU A 76 6.48 -12.26 -6.74
C LEU A 76 5.09 -12.44 -7.34
N GLN A 77 4.77 -13.67 -7.73
CA GLN A 77 3.45 -14.00 -8.22
C GLN A 77 2.41 -13.83 -7.11
N HIS A 78 1.31 -13.14 -7.43
CA HIS A 78 0.17 -13.02 -6.55
C HIS A 78 -0.85 -14.10 -6.87
N GLU A 79 -1.52 -14.59 -5.83
CA GLU A 79 -2.58 -15.59 -5.95
C GLU A 79 -3.92 -14.97 -5.55
N LYS A 80 -4.97 -15.40 -6.26
CA LYS A 80 -6.34 -15.03 -5.93
C LYS A 80 -6.87 -16.00 -4.88
N MET A 81 -7.38 -15.47 -3.78
CA MET A 81 -7.91 -16.26 -2.67
C MET A 81 -8.88 -15.46 -1.82
N GLU A 82 -9.64 -16.15 -0.97
CA GLU A 82 -10.51 -15.50 0.00
C GLU A 82 -9.70 -14.63 0.98
N LEU A 83 -10.26 -13.50 1.37
CA LEU A 83 -9.64 -12.54 2.27
C LEU A 83 -9.20 -13.17 3.60
N ASN A 84 -10.06 -13.98 4.22
CA ASN A 84 -9.75 -14.67 5.49
C ASN A 84 -8.52 -15.56 5.38
N LYS A 85 -8.38 -16.30 4.26
CA LYS A 85 -7.22 -17.15 3.98
C LYS A 85 -5.96 -16.31 3.80
N ALA A 86 -6.03 -15.23 3.02
CA ALA A 86 -4.91 -14.33 2.80
C ALA A 86 -4.41 -13.71 4.11
N ILE A 87 -5.34 -13.24 4.95
CA ILE A 87 -5.00 -12.67 6.26
C ILE A 87 -4.35 -13.74 7.14
N SER A 88 -4.86 -14.96 7.15
CA SER A 88 -4.28 -16.06 7.94
C SER A 88 -2.85 -16.37 7.52
N LEU A 89 -2.58 -16.45 6.23
CA LEU A 89 -1.24 -16.65 5.69
C LEU A 89 -0.30 -15.50 6.07
N PHE A 90 -0.78 -14.27 5.96
CA PHE A 90 -0.03 -13.08 6.34
C PHE A 90 0.29 -13.05 7.83
N MET A 91 -0.68 -13.36 8.69
CA MET A 91 -0.49 -13.37 10.15
C MET A 91 0.52 -14.43 10.61
N ASN A 92 0.59 -15.55 9.90
CA ASN A 92 1.53 -16.65 10.18
C ASN A 92 2.92 -16.45 9.54
N ALA A 93 3.10 -15.44 8.70
CA ALA A 93 4.40 -15.14 8.11
C ALA A 93 5.36 -14.60 9.17
N GLU A 94 6.59 -15.09 9.18
CA GLU A 94 7.64 -14.60 10.08
C GLU A 94 7.99 -13.15 9.76
N ASP A 95 8.23 -12.86 8.47
CA ASP A 95 8.46 -11.51 7.96
C ASP A 95 7.21 -11.01 7.25
N LYS A 96 6.58 -9.97 7.79
CA LYS A 96 5.36 -9.37 7.26
C LYS A 96 5.61 -8.21 6.28
N LEU A 97 6.87 -7.94 5.98
CA LEU A 97 7.23 -6.86 5.05
C LEU A 97 7.14 -7.32 3.59
N GLY A 98 6.72 -6.44 2.72
CA GLY A 98 6.66 -6.67 1.28
C GLY A 98 5.40 -7.34 0.77
N TYR A 99 4.46 -7.68 1.62
CA TYR A 99 3.18 -8.23 1.18
C TYR A 99 2.26 -7.16 0.60
N GLU A 100 1.53 -7.55 -0.43
CA GLU A 100 0.50 -6.74 -1.05
C GLU A 100 -0.84 -7.49 -1.02
N PHE A 101 -1.88 -6.76 -0.64
CA PHE A 101 -3.27 -7.17 -0.79
C PHE A 101 -3.92 -6.20 -1.77
N PHE A 102 -4.65 -6.70 -2.75
CA PHE A 102 -5.40 -5.81 -3.61
C PHE A 102 -6.67 -6.48 -4.17
N ILE A 103 -7.62 -5.63 -4.53
CA ILE A 103 -8.90 -6.02 -5.10
C ILE A 103 -9.17 -5.21 -6.36
N ASP A 104 -9.77 -5.83 -7.36
CA ASP A 104 -10.03 -5.26 -8.68
C ASP A 104 -11.42 -4.60 -8.80
N ARG A 105 -11.98 -4.19 -7.69
CA ARG A 105 -13.23 -3.43 -7.63
C ARG A 105 -13.09 -2.19 -6.76
N LYS A 106 -14.03 -1.31 -6.89
CA LYS A 106 -14.23 -0.18 -6.00
C LYS A 106 -14.62 -0.64 -4.60
N ILE A 107 -14.13 0.05 -3.57
CA ILE A 107 -14.66 -0.06 -2.21
C ILE A 107 -15.77 0.97 -2.06
N GLU A 108 -16.98 0.48 -1.76
CA GLU A 108 -18.14 1.33 -1.66
C GLU A 108 -18.14 2.20 -0.39
N PRO A 109 -18.77 3.39 -0.41
CA PRO A 109 -18.82 4.26 0.78
C PRO A 109 -19.34 3.54 2.04
N ARG A 110 -20.31 2.62 1.89
CA ARG A 110 -20.87 1.84 2.99
C ARG A 110 -19.89 0.86 3.63
N GLU A 111 -18.82 0.49 2.94
CA GLU A 111 -17.77 -0.40 3.44
C GLU A 111 -16.73 0.37 4.27
N ILE A 112 -16.68 1.69 4.14
CA ILE A 112 -15.74 2.56 4.85
C ILE A 112 -16.19 2.79 6.29
N ILE A 113 -15.26 2.59 7.23
CA ILE A 113 -15.49 2.80 8.65
C ILE A 113 -15.14 4.23 9.06
N LYS A 114 -13.92 4.63 8.71
CA LYS A 114 -13.40 5.98 9.03
C LYS A 114 -12.20 6.34 8.16
N ILE A 115 -11.92 7.62 8.09
CA ILE A 115 -10.73 8.17 7.45
C ILE A 115 -9.90 8.88 8.53
N ARG A 116 -8.63 8.53 8.62
CA ARG A 116 -7.70 9.08 9.61
C ARG A 116 -6.56 9.81 8.91
N LYS A 117 -6.18 10.97 9.43
CA LYS A 117 -4.95 11.63 8.99
C LYS A 117 -3.74 10.92 9.58
N ILE A 118 -2.75 10.63 8.76
CA ILE A 118 -1.47 10.09 9.23
C ILE A 118 -0.49 11.26 9.33
N PRO A 119 0.02 11.58 10.56
CA PRO A 119 0.85 12.78 10.76
C PRO A 119 2.21 12.70 10.07
N LYS A 120 2.76 11.50 9.92
CA LYS A 120 4.04 11.28 9.22
C LYS A 120 3.99 9.96 8.45
N PRO A 121 4.57 9.88 7.26
CA PRO A 121 4.67 8.62 6.57
C PRO A 121 5.62 7.70 7.33
N MET A 122 5.05 6.68 7.95
CA MET A 122 5.78 5.50 8.39
C MET A 122 5.74 4.49 7.26
N GLY A 123 6.68 3.59 7.22
CA GLY A 123 6.58 2.51 6.29
C GLY A 123 7.88 1.81 6.01
N TRP A 124 7.75 0.76 5.28
CA TRP A 124 8.82 -0.11 4.86
C TRP A 124 9.57 0.49 3.67
N ARG A 125 10.86 0.23 3.62
CA ARG A 125 11.69 0.54 2.46
C ARG A 125 11.90 -0.73 1.67
N TYR A 126 11.36 -0.78 0.47
CA TYR A 126 11.45 -1.93 -0.41
C TYR A 126 12.88 -2.46 -0.59
N GLN A 127 13.84 -1.55 -0.75
CA GLN A 127 15.26 -1.90 -0.75
C GLN A 127 15.98 -1.05 0.29
N PRO A 128 16.11 -1.52 1.53
CA PRO A 128 16.63 -0.71 2.65
C PRO A 128 18.06 -0.23 2.44
N HIS A 129 18.87 -0.96 1.67
CA HIS A 129 20.23 -0.56 1.36
C HIS A 129 20.32 0.53 0.28
N ALA A 130 19.33 0.63 -0.59
CA ALA A 130 19.27 1.61 -1.66
C ALA A 130 18.48 2.87 -1.27
N HIS A 131 17.36 2.70 -0.58
CA HIS A 131 16.50 3.78 -0.16
C HIS A 131 17.17 4.67 0.89
N GLY A 132 17.00 5.97 0.75
CA GLY A 132 17.62 6.97 1.63
C GLY A 132 19.04 7.31 1.26
N LYS A 133 19.67 6.55 0.38
CA LYS A 133 20.92 6.89 -0.28
C LYS A 133 20.60 7.41 -1.67
N LYS A 134 21.05 8.57 -2.01
CA LYS A 134 20.94 9.12 -3.37
C LYS A 134 22.22 8.83 -4.14
N PRO A 135 22.11 8.35 -5.36
CA PRO A 135 20.94 7.90 -6.10
C PRO A 135 20.45 6.52 -5.67
N CYS A 136 19.12 6.28 -5.70
CA CYS A 136 18.56 4.97 -5.42
C CYS A 136 18.41 4.17 -6.71
N PRO A 137 19.09 3.02 -6.87
CA PRO A 137 19.05 2.23 -8.10
C PRO A 137 17.88 1.24 -8.16
N CYS A 138 16.96 1.26 -7.20
CA CYS A 138 15.87 0.31 -7.22
C CYS A 138 14.94 0.55 -8.42
N PRO A 139 14.31 -0.51 -8.98
CA PRO A 139 13.46 -0.39 -10.16
C PRO A 139 12.36 0.65 -10.01
N ARG A 140 11.83 0.79 -8.80
CA ARG A 140 10.77 1.75 -8.49
C ARG A 140 11.22 3.20 -8.64
N CYS A 141 12.40 3.52 -8.10
CA CYS A 141 12.96 4.86 -8.23
C CYS A 141 13.33 5.19 -9.68
N LEU A 142 13.84 4.21 -10.41
CA LEU A 142 14.16 4.37 -11.82
C LEU A 142 12.92 4.62 -12.66
N GLN A 143 11.84 3.85 -12.45
CA GLN A 143 10.57 4.03 -13.14
C GLN A 143 9.91 5.37 -12.84
N ALA A 144 9.96 5.80 -11.59
CA ALA A 144 9.38 7.08 -11.17
C ALA A 144 10.20 8.29 -11.65
N GLY A 145 11.34 8.08 -12.30
CA GLY A 145 12.24 9.14 -12.69
C GLY A 145 12.80 9.93 -11.49
N GLY A 146 12.75 9.31 -10.32
CA GLY A 146 13.09 9.95 -9.05
C GLY A 146 14.54 10.39 -8.93
N TYR A 147 15.42 9.88 -9.77
CA TYR A 147 16.83 10.25 -9.78
C TYR A 147 17.33 10.54 -11.18
N LYS A 148 17.04 11.73 -11.62
CA LYS A 148 17.58 12.29 -12.87
C LYS A 148 19.04 12.75 -12.73
N THR A 149 19.79 12.20 -11.79
CA THR A 149 21.15 12.65 -11.55
C THR A 149 22.15 11.87 -12.39
N LYS A 150 23.12 12.58 -12.94
CA LYS A 150 24.22 12.01 -13.72
C LYS A 150 24.98 10.90 -12.96
N LYS A 151 24.92 10.91 -11.62
CA LYS A 151 25.59 9.92 -10.75
C LYS A 151 24.98 8.51 -10.84
N LEU A 152 23.70 8.37 -11.23
CA LEU A 152 23.06 7.07 -11.46
C LEU A 152 23.65 6.36 -12.67
N LYS A 153 24.09 7.12 -13.66
CA LYS A 153 24.64 6.55 -14.91
C LYS A 153 26.06 5.98 -14.76
N VAL A 154 26.75 6.37 -13.70
CA VAL A 154 28.14 5.96 -13.45
C VAL A 154 28.24 4.72 -12.57
N SER A 155 27.20 4.41 -11.80
CA SER A 155 27.15 3.25 -10.89
C SER A 155 26.52 2.01 -11.49
N GLN A 156 26.24 2.02 -12.78
CA GLN A 156 25.83 0.85 -13.57
C GLN A 156 27.10 0.26 -14.21
#